data_46376b5a7be50931b84099c51cc59ca0
#
_entry.id   46376b5a7be50931b84099c51cc59ca0
#
_cell.length_a   1.000
_cell.length_b   1.000
_cell.length_c   1.000
_cell.angle_alpha   90.00
_cell.angle_beta   90.00
_cell.angle_gamma   90.00
#
_symmetry.space_group_name_H-M   'P 1'
#
loop_
_entity.id
_entity.type
_entity.pdbx_description
1 polymer ?
#
loop_
_entity_poly.entity_id
_entity_poly.type
_entity_poly.pdbx_seq_one_letter_code
_entity_poly.pdbx_strand_id
1 'polypeptide(L)'
;MYGSGVDGASGSWGLLQAAKGARLLYTPVADKCAGMVVSLQIDPCKTAGQGFGSATGQYLDLYIQFDTRTLTGYGLRIVRTTKYDKAVEFILMKFVDGVATPLAEPVASSCYRSTCSIRLAVEGNKLTAHAESNARMADVTDHRILPIVDVSAVVEPLSFAGMGIQHTGSVGASASLLKEMKVEWK
;
A
#
# COMPACT_ATOMS: atom_id res chain seq x y z
N MET A 1 16.76 4.15 -4.11
CA MET A 1 15.49 4.73 -3.64
C MET A 1 15.61 6.23 -3.73
N TYR A 2 14.70 6.85 -4.39
CA TYR A 2 14.56 8.29 -4.42
C TYR A 2 13.26 8.63 -3.71
N GLY A 3 13.27 8.59 -2.42
CA GLY A 3 12.17 9.06 -1.61
C GLY A 3 12.67 10.23 -0.82
N SER A 4 12.13 11.38 -1.03
CA SER A 4 12.34 12.48 -0.10
C SER A 4 11.20 12.49 0.88
N GLY A 5 11.57 12.32 2.10
CA GLY A 5 10.93 12.89 3.22
C GLY A 5 9.42 12.70 3.32
N VAL A 6 9.04 11.54 3.72
CA VAL A 6 7.71 11.37 4.25
C VAL A 6 7.83 11.35 5.77
N ASP A 7 7.93 12.49 6.35
CA ASP A 7 7.87 12.65 7.80
C ASP A 7 6.65 13.47 8.22
N GLY A 8 5.48 13.05 7.74
CA GLY A 8 4.23 13.66 8.11
C GLY A 8 4.02 15.11 7.65
N ALA A 9 4.91 15.65 6.85
CA ALA A 9 4.72 16.97 6.27
C ALA A 9 3.80 16.89 5.06
N SER A 10 2.71 17.61 5.11
CA SER A 10 1.83 17.81 3.96
C SER A 10 2.59 18.41 2.79
N GLY A 11 2.38 17.88 1.59
CA GLY A 11 2.98 18.39 0.36
C GLY A 11 4.33 17.76 -0.02
N SER A 12 4.84 16.84 0.76
CA SER A 12 6.01 16.06 0.37
C SER A 12 5.65 15.06 -0.72
N TRP A 13 6.46 14.98 -1.75
CA TRP A 13 6.36 13.98 -2.79
C TRP A 13 7.63 13.16 -2.88
N GLY A 14 7.51 11.94 -3.35
CA GLY A 14 8.66 11.06 -3.53
C GLY A 14 8.39 10.00 -4.57
N LEU A 15 9.46 9.55 -5.21
CA LEU A 15 9.44 8.45 -6.16
C LEU A 15 9.82 7.17 -5.44
N LEU A 16 8.90 6.22 -5.40
CA LEU A 16 9.16 4.86 -4.98
C LEU A 16 9.47 4.02 -6.21
N GLN A 17 10.67 3.51 -6.27
CA GLN A 17 11.12 2.68 -7.36
C GLN A 17 11.35 1.24 -6.90
N ALA A 18 10.83 0.28 -7.66
CA ALA A 18 10.88 -1.13 -7.33
C ALA A 18 12.30 -1.74 -7.37
N ALA A 19 13.24 -1.03 -7.95
CA ALA A 19 14.61 -1.50 -8.06
C ALA A 19 15.18 -1.93 -6.71
N LYS A 20 15.58 -3.20 -6.59
CA LYS A 20 16.17 -3.77 -5.39
C LYS A 20 15.25 -3.78 -4.15
N GLY A 21 13.94 -3.80 -4.35
CA GLY A 21 12.99 -3.84 -3.24
C GLY A 21 13.03 -2.59 -2.37
N ALA A 22 12.90 -1.42 -2.99
CA ALA A 22 12.92 -0.14 -2.28
C ALA A 22 11.91 -0.14 -1.13
N ARG A 23 12.39 0.09 0.08
CA ARG A 23 11.62 0.09 1.32
C ARG A 23 11.88 1.38 2.08
N LEU A 24 10.81 1.99 2.55
CA LEU A 24 10.82 3.10 3.47
C LEU A 24 10.08 2.65 4.74
N LEU A 25 10.78 2.62 5.86
CA LEU A 25 10.21 2.32 7.16
C LEU A 25 10.38 3.52 8.07
N TYR A 26 9.38 3.81 8.87
CA TYR A 26 9.36 4.91 9.80
C TYR A 26 8.82 4.45 11.15
N THR A 27 9.54 4.78 12.20
CA THR A 27 9.11 4.62 13.59
C THR A 27 9.19 5.99 14.27
N PRO A 28 8.08 6.52 14.78
CA PRO A 28 8.10 7.77 15.53
C PRO A 28 8.81 7.59 16.89
N VAL A 29 9.05 8.67 17.57
CA VAL A 29 9.66 8.68 18.92
C VAL A 29 8.76 7.94 19.94
N ALA A 30 7.45 7.94 19.76
CA ALA A 30 6.53 7.16 20.57
C ALA A 30 6.56 5.68 20.13
N ASP A 31 6.94 4.80 21.04
CA ASP A 31 7.10 3.37 20.73
C ASP A 31 5.78 2.61 20.60
N LYS A 32 4.67 3.17 21.07
CA LYS A 32 3.38 2.46 21.16
C LYS A 32 2.22 3.35 20.74
N CYS A 33 1.22 2.72 20.10
CA CYS A 33 -0.07 3.33 19.82
C CYS A 33 -1.20 2.31 19.97
N ALA A 34 -2.38 2.76 20.35
CA ALA A 34 -3.56 1.91 20.44
C ALA A 34 -4.25 1.71 19.09
N GLY A 35 -4.05 2.65 18.18
CA GLY A 35 -4.57 2.61 16.82
C GLY A 35 -3.74 3.47 15.89
N MET A 36 -3.87 3.25 14.60
CA MET A 36 -3.14 4.00 13.60
C MET A 36 -3.96 4.14 12.33
N VAL A 37 -3.83 5.28 11.67
CA VAL A 37 -4.37 5.51 10.34
C VAL A 37 -3.25 6.02 9.45
N VAL A 38 -3.08 5.38 8.29
CA VAL A 38 -2.18 5.82 7.23
C VAL A 38 -3.03 6.17 6.02
N SER A 39 -2.95 7.42 5.59
CA SER A 39 -3.60 7.90 4.37
C SER A 39 -2.56 8.36 3.39
N LEU A 40 -2.69 7.98 2.13
CA LEU A 40 -1.76 8.40 1.10
C LEU A 40 -2.46 8.65 -0.23
N GLN A 41 -1.86 9.54 -1.02
CA GLN A 41 -2.19 9.71 -2.42
C GLN A 41 -1.00 9.28 -3.27
N ILE A 42 -1.24 8.38 -4.22
CA ILE A 42 -0.19 7.75 -5.00
C ILE A 42 -0.58 7.65 -6.48
N ASP A 43 0.40 7.86 -7.36
CA ASP A 43 0.25 7.69 -8.80
C ASP A 43 1.19 6.55 -9.26
N PRO A 44 0.66 5.42 -9.70
CA PRO A 44 1.47 4.26 -10.02
C PRO A 44 2.12 4.31 -11.40
N CYS A 45 1.77 5.27 -12.24
CA CYS A 45 1.98 5.11 -13.69
C CYS A 45 2.89 6.13 -14.36
N LYS A 46 3.34 7.19 -13.68
CA LYS A 46 3.81 8.35 -14.45
C LYS A 46 5.30 8.51 -14.66
N THR A 47 6.14 7.74 -14.02
CA THR A 47 7.56 8.09 -14.00
C THR A 47 8.48 7.21 -14.84
N ALA A 48 8.07 6.02 -15.19
CA ALA A 48 8.90 5.08 -15.94
C ALA A 48 8.29 4.63 -17.28
N GLY A 49 7.21 5.25 -17.72
CA GLY A 49 6.53 4.91 -18.97
C GLY A 49 5.76 3.58 -18.95
N GLN A 50 6.04 2.70 -18.01
CA GLN A 50 5.42 1.38 -17.91
C GLN A 50 4.60 1.18 -16.64
N GLY A 51 4.82 1.99 -15.62
CA GLY A 51 4.07 2.00 -14.37
C GLY A 51 4.09 0.69 -13.60
N PHE A 52 3.29 0.68 -12.54
CA PHE A 52 3.05 -0.53 -11.74
C PHE A 52 2.33 -1.57 -12.60
N GLY A 53 2.84 -2.78 -12.57
CA GLY A 53 2.20 -3.88 -13.25
C GLY A 53 2.72 -4.16 -14.66
N SER A 54 3.93 -3.75 -14.97
CA SER A 54 4.63 -4.24 -16.16
C SER A 54 4.90 -5.75 -16.09
N ALA A 55 4.94 -6.33 -14.89
CA ALA A 55 5.09 -7.76 -14.68
C ALA A 55 4.18 -8.27 -13.55
N THR A 56 3.65 -9.46 -13.73
CA THR A 56 2.88 -10.18 -12.71
C THR A 56 3.72 -10.42 -11.46
N GLY A 57 3.09 -10.34 -10.29
CA GLY A 57 3.73 -10.57 -9.01
C GLY A 57 4.47 -9.35 -8.44
N GLN A 58 4.53 -8.25 -9.17
CA GLN A 58 4.97 -6.99 -8.59
C GLN A 58 3.96 -6.50 -7.57
N TYR A 59 4.43 -5.97 -6.45
CA TYR A 59 3.53 -5.48 -5.41
C TYR A 59 4.04 -4.22 -4.73
N LEU A 60 3.09 -3.51 -4.16
CA LEU A 60 3.29 -2.46 -3.19
C LEU A 60 2.75 -2.96 -1.85
N ASP A 61 3.56 -2.90 -0.79
CA ASP A 61 3.13 -3.11 0.58
C ASP A 61 3.06 -1.77 1.31
N LEU A 62 1.95 -1.52 1.98
CA LEU A 62 1.78 -0.44 2.93
C LEU A 62 1.66 -1.05 4.33
N TYR A 63 2.63 -0.78 5.20
CA TYR A 63 2.71 -1.33 6.55
C TYR A 63 2.07 -0.41 7.58
N ILE A 64 1.41 -1.00 8.57
CA ILE A 64 0.72 -0.30 9.67
C ILE A 64 0.86 -1.08 10.97
N GLN A 65 0.92 -0.40 12.11
CA GLN A 65 1.24 -1.01 13.41
C GLN A 65 2.40 -2.01 13.28
N PHE A 66 3.54 -1.49 12.82
CA PHE A 66 4.63 -2.31 12.32
C PHE A 66 5.89 -2.12 13.15
N ASP A 67 6.44 -3.20 13.67
CA ASP A 67 7.80 -3.19 14.24
C ASP A 67 8.80 -3.23 13.09
N THR A 68 9.47 -2.10 12.88
CA THR A 68 10.43 -1.94 11.78
C THR A 68 11.72 -2.71 11.96
N ARG A 69 11.99 -3.25 13.16
CA ARG A 69 13.17 -4.06 13.47
C ARG A 69 12.92 -5.53 13.18
N THR A 70 11.80 -6.06 13.67
CA THR A 70 11.42 -7.46 13.46
C THR A 70 10.60 -7.68 12.20
N LEU A 71 10.16 -6.61 11.52
CA LEU A 71 9.28 -6.68 10.35
C LEU A 71 7.98 -7.40 10.66
N THR A 72 7.40 -7.11 11.82
CA THR A 72 6.17 -7.74 12.32
C THR A 72 5.07 -6.69 12.45
N GLY A 73 3.86 -7.01 11.97
CA GLY A 73 2.72 -6.09 12.01
C GLY A 73 1.67 -6.42 10.98
N TYR A 74 0.95 -5.41 10.53
CA TYR A 74 -0.08 -5.54 9.52
C TYR A 74 0.24 -4.70 8.28
N GLY A 75 -0.52 -4.91 7.21
CA GLY A 75 -0.40 -4.09 6.02
C GLY A 75 -1.45 -4.39 4.97
N LEU A 76 -1.38 -3.58 3.93
CA LEU A 76 -2.11 -3.75 2.68
C LEU A 76 -1.10 -4.08 1.58
N ARG A 77 -1.28 -5.20 0.91
CA ARG A 77 -0.54 -5.55 -0.31
C ARG A 77 -1.40 -5.26 -1.52
N ILE A 78 -0.85 -4.54 -2.47
CA ILE A 78 -1.44 -4.32 -3.79
C ILE A 78 -0.55 -5.06 -4.78
N VAL A 79 -1.07 -6.11 -5.41
CA VAL A 79 -0.29 -6.97 -6.29
C VAL A 79 -0.83 -6.98 -7.71
N ARG A 80 0.07 -6.93 -8.68
CA ARG A 80 -0.27 -7.13 -10.08
C ARG A 80 -0.47 -8.60 -10.38
N THR A 81 -1.62 -8.90 -10.97
CA THR A 81 -1.97 -10.25 -11.39
C THR A 81 -2.30 -10.29 -12.89
N THR A 82 -2.12 -11.46 -13.51
CA THR A 82 -2.60 -11.75 -14.88
C THR A 82 -4.07 -12.20 -14.91
N LYS A 83 -4.66 -12.46 -13.74
CA LYS A 83 -6.01 -12.99 -13.62
C LYS A 83 -7.08 -12.06 -14.20
N TYR A 84 -6.84 -10.74 -14.07
CA TYR A 84 -7.77 -9.72 -14.55
C TYR A 84 -7.04 -8.75 -15.47
N ASP A 85 -7.67 -8.37 -16.57
CA ASP A 85 -7.14 -7.32 -17.43
C ASP A 85 -7.18 -5.97 -16.68
N LYS A 86 -6.04 -5.29 -16.67
CA LYS A 86 -5.86 -3.97 -16.03
C LYS A 86 -6.28 -3.92 -14.54
N ALA A 87 -6.46 -5.05 -13.89
CA ALA A 87 -6.75 -5.11 -12.46
C ALA A 87 -5.50 -5.40 -11.63
N VAL A 88 -5.60 -5.07 -10.37
CA VAL A 88 -4.70 -5.48 -9.30
C VAL A 88 -5.51 -6.14 -8.20
N GLU A 89 -4.87 -6.88 -7.32
CA GLU A 89 -5.51 -7.43 -6.13
C GLU A 89 -5.05 -6.67 -4.89
N PHE A 90 -6.00 -6.34 -4.03
CA PHE A 90 -5.82 -5.75 -2.71
C PHE A 90 -5.96 -6.85 -1.67
N ILE A 91 -4.95 -7.02 -0.83
CA ILE A 91 -4.88 -8.10 0.14
C ILE A 91 -4.45 -7.54 1.49
N LEU A 92 -5.28 -7.73 2.53
CA LEU A 92 -4.85 -7.43 3.88
C LEU A 92 -3.90 -8.53 4.37
N MET A 93 -2.78 -8.12 4.97
CA MET A 93 -1.67 -9.00 5.32
C MET A 93 -1.34 -8.88 6.82
N LYS A 94 -0.94 -10.01 7.39
CA LYS A 94 -0.15 -10.08 8.63
C LYS A 94 1.30 -10.39 8.27
N PHE A 95 2.21 -9.73 8.93
CA PHE A 95 3.66 -9.98 8.80
C PHE A 95 4.19 -10.48 10.14
N VAL A 96 5.00 -11.52 10.11
CA VAL A 96 5.75 -12.03 11.25
C VAL A 96 7.17 -12.31 10.79
N ASP A 97 8.14 -11.62 11.35
CA ASP A 97 9.55 -11.72 10.96
C ASP A 97 9.76 -11.56 9.44
N GLY A 98 9.01 -10.64 8.83
CA GLY A 98 9.05 -10.36 7.40
C GLY A 98 8.29 -11.35 6.52
N VAL A 99 7.72 -12.41 7.09
CA VAL A 99 6.89 -13.37 6.35
C VAL A 99 5.45 -12.85 6.29
N ALA A 100 4.93 -12.71 5.08
CA ALA A 100 3.60 -12.19 4.81
C ALA A 100 2.55 -13.31 4.70
N THR A 101 1.44 -13.18 5.42
CA THR A 101 0.29 -14.10 5.37
C THR A 101 -0.99 -13.33 5.12
N PRO A 102 -1.82 -13.72 4.13
CA PRO A 102 -3.12 -13.09 3.89
C PRO A 102 -4.05 -13.23 5.10
N LEU A 103 -4.81 -12.17 5.42
CA LEU A 103 -5.83 -12.15 6.46
C LEU A 103 -7.24 -12.30 5.91
N ALA A 104 -7.43 -12.05 4.62
CA ALA A 104 -8.71 -12.12 3.93
C ALA A 104 -8.49 -12.49 2.46
N GLU A 105 -9.56 -12.84 1.78
CA GLU A 105 -9.54 -13.10 0.34
C GLU A 105 -9.13 -11.82 -0.42
N PRO A 106 -8.35 -11.97 -1.50
CA PRO A 106 -7.99 -10.86 -2.36
C PRO A 106 -9.21 -10.21 -3.03
N VAL A 107 -9.19 -8.89 -3.13
CA VAL A 107 -10.21 -8.12 -3.84
C VAL A 107 -9.61 -7.50 -5.09
N ALA A 108 -10.14 -7.87 -6.24
CA ALA A 108 -9.71 -7.31 -7.52
C ALA A 108 -10.30 -5.91 -7.74
N SER A 109 -9.47 -4.97 -8.19
CA SER A 109 -9.87 -3.61 -8.49
C SER A 109 -9.00 -2.99 -9.57
N SER A 110 -9.52 -1.97 -10.25
CA SER A 110 -8.76 -1.09 -11.11
C SER A 110 -8.12 0.09 -10.35
N CYS A 111 -8.34 0.19 -9.05
CA CYS A 111 -7.98 1.36 -8.25
C CYS A 111 -6.52 1.78 -8.46
N TYR A 112 -5.57 0.93 -8.26
CA TYR A 112 -4.14 1.25 -8.38
C TYR A 112 -3.63 1.33 -9.84
N ARG A 113 -4.49 1.51 -10.81
CA ARG A 113 -4.13 1.72 -12.24
C ARG A 113 -4.02 3.19 -12.62
N SER A 114 -4.51 4.08 -11.78
CA SER A 114 -4.39 5.53 -11.93
C SER A 114 -4.09 6.16 -10.56
N THR A 115 -3.96 7.47 -10.49
CA THR A 115 -3.82 8.17 -9.22
C THR A 115 -4.95 7.74 -8.29
N CYS A 116 -4.59 7.25 -7.12
CA CYS A 116 -5.55 6.81 -6.12
C CYS A 116 -5.22 7.34 -4.73
N SER A 117 -6.27 7.44 -3.91
CA SER A 117 -6.19 7.68 -2.48
C SER A 117 -6.37 6.36 -1.76
N ILE A 118 -5.53 6.09 -0.78
CA ILE A 118 -5.58 4.87 0.03
C ILE A 118 -5.62 5.28 1.49
N ARG A 119 -6.55 4.70 2.26
CA ARG A 119 -6.61 4.81 3.70
C ARG A 119 -6.53 3.41 4.29
N LEU A 120 -5.50 3.17 5.09
CA LEU A 120 -5.29 1.94 5.86
C LEU A 120 -5.41 2.28 7.35
N ALA A 121 -6.22 1.55 8.09
CA ALA A 121 -6.46 1.85 9.50
C ALA A 121 -6.52 0.58 10.36
N VAL A 122 -5.92 0.67 11.55
CA VAL A 122 -6.15 -0.26 12.65
C VAL A 122 -6.86 0.49 13.77
N GLU A 123 -8.08 0.10 14.08
CA GLU A 123 -8.91 0.70 15.13
C GLU A 123 -9.55 -0.42 15.96
N GLY A 124 -9.14 -0.53 17.22
CA GLY A 124 -9.49 -1.66 18.07
C GLY A 124 -8.98 -2.98 17.47
N ASN A 125 -9.87 -3.92 17.27
CA ASN A 125 -9.56 -5.23 16.69
C ASN A 125 -9.85 -5.32 15.16
N LYS A 126 -9.93 -4.18 14.48
CA LYS A 126 -10.29 -4.14 13.06
C LYS A 126 -9.20 -3.48 12.24
N LEU A 127 -8.71 -4.20 11.24
CA LEU A 127 -7.89 -3.68 10.16
C LEU A 127 -8.79 -3.40 8.96
N THR A 128 -8.72 -2.19 8.43
CA THR A 128 -9.52 -1.78 7.26
C THR A 128 -8.64 -1.10 6.23
N ALA A 129 -8.92 -1.34 4.96
CA ALA A 129 -8.38 -0.55 3.89
C ALA A 129 -9.50 -0.07 2.97
N HIS A 130 -9.48 1.22 2.68
CA HIS A 130 -10.29 1.86 1.66
C HIS A 130 -9.37 2.44 0.61
N ALA A 131 -9.67 2.22 -0.66
CA ALA A 131 -8.94 2.84 -1.75
C ALA A 131 -9.92 3.29 -2.83
N GLU A 132 -9.66 4.46 -3.40
CA GLU A 132 -10.47 5.06 -4.43
C GLU A 132 -9.58 5.71 -5.49
N SER A 133 -9.96 5.55 -6.76
CA SER A 133 -9.28 6.20 -7.87
C SER A 133 -10.27 6.91 -8.78
N ASN A 134 -9.76 7.82 -9.59
CA ASN A 134 -10.53 8.46 -10.66
C ASN A 134 -10.50 7.68 -11.98
N ALA A 135 -10.13 6.39 -11.93
CA ALA A 135 -10.17 5.52 -13.09
C ALA A 135 -11.60 5.46 -13.67
N ARG A 136 -11.70 5.62 -14.98
CA ARG A 136 -12.98 5.50 -15.65
C ARG A 136 -13.31 4.04 -15.87
N MET A 137 -14.58 3.70 -15.82
CA MET A 137 -15.06 2.34 -16.10
C MET A 137 -14.60 1.81 -17.48
N ALA A 138 -14.44 2.71 -18.45
CA ALA A 138 -13.92 2.38 -19.78
C ALA A 138 -12.47 1.89 -19.78
N ASP A 139 -11.73 2.13 -18.71
CA ASP A 139 -10.35 1.67 -18.56
C ASP A 139 -10.26 0.20 -18.16
N VAL A 140 -11.39 -0.43 -17.85
CA VAL A 140 -11.50 -1.81 -17.39
C VAL A 140 -12.45 -2.59 -18.29
N THR A 141 -12.01 -3.72 -18.79
CA THR A 141 -12.83 -4.59 -19.68
C THR A 141 -13.85 -5.41 -18.92
N ASP A 142 -13.61 -5.73 -17.65
CA ASP A 142 -14.55 -6.43 -16.78
C ASP A 142 -15.33 -5.42 -15.92
N HIS A 143 -16.60 -5.25 -16.22
CA HIS A 143 -17.48 -4.31 -15.49
C HIS A 143 -17.69 -4.63 -14.01
N ARG A 144 -17.26 -5.80 -13.53
CA ARG A 144 -17.27 -6.16 -12.11
C ARG A 144 -16.09 -5.57 -11.34
N ILE A 145 -15.08 -5.05 -12.04
CA ILE A 145 -13.86 -4.51 -11.44
C ILE A 145 -14.01 -3.00 -11.32
N LEU A 146 -14.28 -2.56 -10.11
CA LEU A 146 -14.56 -1.15 -9.82
C LEU A 146 -13.29 -0.38 -9.37
N PRO A 147 -13.29 0.95 -9.52
CA PRO A 147 -12.19 1.81 -9.07
C PRO A 147 -12.26 2.12 -7.56
N ILE A 148 -13.01 1.35 -6.80
CA ILE A 148 -13.17 1.48 -5.34
C ILE A 148 -12.91 0.12 -4.70
N VAL A 149 -12.20 0.14 -3.60
CA VAL A 149 -11.91 -1.03 -2.76
C VAL A 149 -12.28 -0.73 -1.31
N ASP A 150 -13.03 -1.65 -0.72
CA ASP A 150 -13.27 -1.72 0.73
C ASP A 150 -12.97 -3.13 1.20
N VAL A 151 -11.98 -3.26 2.05
CA VAL A 151 -11.61 -4.55 2.65
C VAL A 151 -11.42 -4.41 4.15
N SER A 152 -11.76 -5.46 4.89
CA SER A 152 -11.56 -5.48 6.33
C SER A 152 -11.24 -6.87 6.85
N ALA A 153 -10.50 -6.93 7.95
CA ALA A 153 -10.21 -8.15 8.68
C ALA A 153 -10.26 -7.90 10.20
N VAL A 154 -10.62 -8.92 10.95
CA VAL A 154 -10.47 -8.90 12.40
C VAL A 154 -9.03 -9.26 12.74
N VAL A 155 -8.40 -8.47 13.60
CA VAL A 155 -7.00 -8.63 13.98
C VAL A 155 -6.84 -8.51 15.49
N GLU A 156 -5.77 -9.07 16.01
CA GLU A 156 -5.32 -8.78 17.38
C GLU A 156 -4.65 -7.40 17.38
N PRO A 157 -5.04 -6.47 18.26
CA PRO A 157 -4.39 -5.18 18.32
C PRO A 157 -2.91 -5.33 18.67
N LEU A 158 -2.05 -4.76 17.85
CA LEU A 158 -0.64 -4.60 18.15
C LEU A 158 -0.40 -3.17 18.65
N SER A 159 0.64 -2.98 19.43
CA SER A 159 0.95 -1.66 19.97
C SER A 159 2.10 -0.95 19.22
N PHE A 160 2.58 -1.52 18.13
CA PHE A 160 3.70 -0.93 17.38
C PHE A 160 3.28 0.39 16.72
N ALA A 161 4.12 1.39 16.82
CA ALA A 161 3.86 2.71 16.26
C ALA A 161 4.52 2.93 14.88
N GLY A 162 5.23 1.94 14.35
CA GLY A 162 5.86 2.02 13.05
C GLY A 162 4.90 1.84 11.88
N MET A 163 5.29 2.39 10.77
CA MET A 163 4.64 2.23 9.47
C MET A 163 5.68 2.17 8.36
N GLY A 164 5.27 1.88 7.16
CA GLY A 164 6.18 1.89 6.04
C GLY A 164 5.52 1.57 4.72
N ILE A 165 6.34 1.65 3.69
CA ILE A 165 5.94 1.32 2.32
C ILE A 165 7.10 0.59 1.64
N GLN A 166 6.78 -0.45 0.88
CA GLN A 166 7.75 -1.17 0.08
C GLN A 166 7.21 -1.40 -1.33
N HIS A 167 8.02 -1.11 -2.32
CA HIS A 167 7.70 -1.38 -3.70
C HIS A 167 8.63 -2.47 -4.24
N THR A 168 8.07 -3.50 -4.86
CA THR A 168 8.84 -4.59 -5.48
C THR A 168 8.52 -4.70 -6.96
N GLY A 169 9.43 -5.25 -7.72
CA GLY A 169 9.27 -5.48 -9.15
C GLY A 169 10.58 -5.49 -9.92
N SER A 170 10.48 -5.46 -11.23
CA SER A 170 11.64 -5.44 -12.12
C SER A 170 12.36 -4.10 -12.06
N VAL A 171 13.68 -4.15 -12.13
CA VAL A 171 14.52 -2.94 -12.16
C VAL A 171 14.11 -2.03 -13.33
N GLY A 172 13.86 -0.78 -13.03
CA GLY A 172 13.53 0.25 -14.01
C GLY A 172 12.11 0.20 -14.59
N ALA A 173 11.34 -0.85 -14.29
CA ALA A 173 10.02 -1.04 -14.91
C ALA A 173 8.84 -0.64 -14.00
N SER A 174 9.07 -0.48 -12.71
CA SER A 174 8.02 -0.17 -11.76
C SER A 174 8.41 0.99 -10.88
N ALA A 175 7.62 2.03 -10.93
CA ALA A 175 7.76 3.18 -10.07
C ALA A 175 6.39 3.75 -9.73
N SER A 176 6.26 4.28 -8.54
CA SER A 176 5.07 4.97 -8.07
C SER A 176 5.46 6.32 -7.51
N LEU A 177 4.71 7.35 -7.87
CA LEU A 177 4.91 8.69 -7.34
C LEU A 177 4.02 8.87 -6.11
N LEU A 178 4.64 8.92 -4.94
CA LEU A 178 3.97 9.27 -3.70
C LEU A 178 3.78 10.79 -3.66
N LYS A 179 2.55 11.24 -3.64
CA LYS A 179 2.19 12.67 -3.67
C LYS A 179 1.96 13.23 -2.28
N GLU A 180 1.28 12.47 -1.44
CA GLU A 180 0.93 12.85 -0.09
C GLU A 180 0.90 11.60 0.80
N MET A 181 1.35 11.75 2.03
CA MET A 181 1.16 10.75 3.07
C MET A 181 0.87 11.46 4.40
N LYS A 182 -0.13 10.96 5.11
CA LYS A 182 -0.50 11.38 6.46
C LYS A 182 -0.56 10.15 7.35
N VAL A 183 0.01 10.26 8.53
CA VAL A 183 -0.06 9.22 9.57
C VAL A 183 -0.65 9.82 10.82
N GLU A 184 -1.64 9.13 11.40
CA GLU A 184 -2.31 9.51 12.63
C GLU A 184 -2.16 8.35 13.62
N TRP A 185 -1.56 8.61 14.76
CA TRP A 185 -1.45 7.67 15.89
C TRP A 185 -2.54 7.99 16.91
N LYS A 186 -3.17 6.94 17.44
CA LYS A 186 -4.21 7.02 18.48
C LYS A 186 -3.81 6.28 19.73
#